data_65084b6e5500514b189b2780997e6d89
#
_entry.id   65084b6e5500514b189b2780997e6d89
#
_cell.length_a   1.000
_cell.length_b   1.000
_cell.length_c   1.000
_cell.angle_alpha   90.00
_cell.angle_beta   90.00
_cell.angle_gamma   90.00
#
_symmetry.space_group_name_H-M   'P 1'
#
loop_
_entity.id
_entity.type
_entity.pdbx_description
1 polymer ?
#
loop_
_entity_poly.entity_id
_entity_poly.type
_entity_poly.pdbx_seq_one_letter_code
_entity_poly.pdbx_strand_id
1 'polypeptide(L)'
;MYCAKLRLLWLSIATASIMTLSAQPSASQAIVADHNVIAQFDLISTATFDQVRSNYNIFYGHTSHGSQIMTGISMLAGEDALYSSPTFYEINDDLGHLGDISWVSPTRAYLDSHSECNVVMWSWCGGASDNTETGINTYLNAMAALESDYPTVTFVYMTGHLDGTGPSGNLYLRNNQIRDYCINNDKILFDFADIESYDPDGTWYPDESDVCNWCADWCAIHDCPYCGSCAHSHCFNCYQKGKAFWWMMAEVLGWEPEPCCEGRVGNINGDGGDEPTIGDISTLIDAKLITGTCYGIIECLEEADTNQSGGTNPTCDDITISDISVLIDYLFIIGFSLVLACFAYLPDLFQQDLPLDTF
;
A
#
# COMPACT_ATOMS: atom_id res chain seq x y z
N MET A 1 43.05 53.87 57.56
CA MET A 1 43.53 52.71 56.75
C MET A 1 42.41 51.74 56.70
N TYR A 2 41.60 51.79 55.61
CA TYR A 2 40.49 50.88 55.35
C TYR A 2 40.83 49.98 54.17
N CYS A 3 40.86 48.66 54.40
CA CYS A 3 41.13 47.66 53.42
C CYS A 3 39.83 47.19 52.81
N ALA A 4 39.54 47.53 51.53
CA ALA A 4 38.34 47.09 50.78
C ALA A 4 38.63 45.71 50.25
N LYS A 5 37.75 44.72 50.60
CA LYS A 5 37.74 43.37 50.02
C LYS A 5 36.88 43.36 48.80
N LEU A 6 37.51 43.14 47.64
CA LEU A 6 36.82 42.88 46.35
C LEU A 6 36.32 41.44 46.37
N ARG A 7 35.00 41.23 46.26
CA ARG A 7 34.39 39.90 46.01
C ARG A 7 34.20 39.73 44.50
N LEU A 8 34.93 38.81 43.88
CA LEU A 8 34.67 38.36 42.55
C LEU A 8 33.39 37.46 42.56
N LEU A 9 32.36 37.89 41.82
CA LEU A 9 31.21 37.04 41.51
C LEU A 9 31.59 36.20 40.27
N TRP A 10 31.62 34.88 40.41
CA TRP A 10 31.69 33.95 39.31
C TRP A 10 30.28 33.76 38.77
N LEU A 11 30.01 34.22 37.52
CA LEU A 11 28.83 33.92 36.79
C LEU A 11 29.07 32.58 36.06
N SER A 12 28.44 31.53 36.53
CA SER A 12 28.40 30.24 35.82
C SER A 12 27.36 30.33 34.69
N ILE A 13 27.83 30.38 33.45
CA ILE A 13 27.00 30.26 32.28
C ILE A 13 26.74 28.75 32.06
N ALA A 14 25.55 28.31 32.42
CA ALA A 14 25.08 26.97 32.04
C ALA A 14 24.72 26.99 30.57
N THR A 15 25.52 26.35 29.71
CA THR A 15 25.19 26.08 28.33
C THR A 15 24.21 24.91 28.29
N ALA A 16 22.94 25.19 28.07
CA ALA A 16 21.96 24.16 27.74
C ALA A 16 22.25 23.62 26.33
N SER A 17 22.78 22.41 26.27
CA SER A 17 22.87 21.66 25.01
C SER A 17 21.49 21.24 24.61
N ILE A 18 20.93 21.88 23.58
CA ILE A 18 19.73 21.41 22.91
C ILE A 18 20.14 20.15 22.14
N MET A 19 19.80 18.97 22.69
CA MET A 19 19.83 17.72 21.92
C MET A 19 18.69 17.81 20.90
N THR A 20 19.01 18.10 19.66
CA THR A 20 18.10 17.84 18.55
C THR A 20 17.94 16.32 18.43
N LEU A 21 16.81 15.82 18.90
CA LEU A 21 16.39 14.45 18.60
C LEU A 21 16.14 14.43 17.09
N SER A 22 17.09 13.92 16.31
CA SER A 22 16.82 13.57 14.94
C SER A 22 15.84 12.39 14.99
N ALA A 23 14.63 12.59 14.48
CA ALA A 23 13.73 11.49 14.20
C ALA A 23 14.53 10.46 13.38
N GLN A 24 14.63 9.24 13.87
CA GLN A 24 15.17 8.16 13.05
C GLN A 24 14.20 7.97 11.88
N PRO A 25 14.69 7.84 10.64
CA PRO A 25 13.80 7.44 9.56
C PRO A 25 13.12 6.14 9.99
N SER A 26 11.79 6.08 9.90
CA SER A 26 11.06 4.83 10.01
C SER A 26 11.74 3.83 9.08
N ALA A 27 11.95 2.61 9.55
CA ALA A 27 12.41 1.54 8.68
C ALA A 27 11.47 1.53 7.45
N SER A 28 12.02 1.58 6.24
CA SER A 28 11.22 1.48 5.04
C SER A 28 10.46 0.16 5.14
N GLN A 29 9.15 0.21 4.95
CA GLN A 29 8.30 -0.97 4.88
C GLN A 29 8.10 -1.31 3.41
N ALA A 30 7.92 -2.59 3.09
CA ALA A 30 7.59 -3.00 1.73
C ALA A 30 6.29 -2.33 1.28
N ILE A 31 6.27 -1.81 0.05
CA ILE A 31 5.05 -1.31 -0.59
C ILE A 31 4.48 -2.45 -1.44
N VAL A 32 3.29 -2.92 -1.11
CA VAL A 32 2.63 -4.02 -1.82
C VAL A 32 1.30 -3.55 -2.39
N ALA A 33 1.23 -3.42 -3.71
CA ALA A 33 -0.01 -3.10 -4.41
C ALA A 33 -0.76 -4.39 -4.74
N ASP A 34 -1.67 -4.79 -3.88
CA ASP A 34 -2.53 -5.97 -3.94
C ASP A 34 -4.01 -5.57 -4.09
N HIS A 35 -4.95 -6.51 -3.90
CA HIS A 35 -6.39 -6.22 -3.99
C HIS A 35 -6.88 -5.28 -2.88
N ASN A 36 -6.27 -5.28 -1.68
CA ASN A 36 -6.71 -4.48 -0.54
C ASN A 36 -6.55 -2.97 -0.77
N VAL A 37 -5.54 -2.57 -1.55
CA VAL A 37 -5.22 -1.16 -1.78
C VAL A 37 -6.11 -0.50 -2.83
N ILE A 38 -6.87 -1.28 -3.60
CA ILE A 38 -7.68 -0.77 -4.71
C ILE A 38 -8.76 0.19 -4.21
N ALA A 39 -9.37 -0.09 -3.05
CA ALA A 39 -10.36 0.78 -2.43
C ALA A 39 -9.77 2.12 -1.94
N GLN A 40 -8.46 2.16 -1.66
CA GLN A 40 -7.78 3.38 -1.22
C GLN A 40 -7.50 4.37 -2.36
N PHE A 41 -7.67 3.96 -3.61
CA PHE A 41 -7.50 4.85 -4.77
C PHE A 41 -8.33 6.13 -4.64
N ASP A 42 -9.55 6.03 -4.15
CA ASP A 42 -10.47 7.16 -4.03
C ASP A 42 -10.09 8.13 -2.89
N LEU A 43 -9.14 7.75 -2.02
CA LEU A 43 -8.57 8.59 -0.97
C LEU A 43 -7.38 9.43 -1.46
N ILE A 44 -6.81 9.11 -2.62
CA ILE A 44 -5.65 9.82 -3.15
C ILE A 44 -6.02 11.25 -3.51
N SER A 45 -5.30 12.22 -2.95
CA SER A 45 -5.59 13.64 -3.17
C SER A 45 -5.25 14.09 -4.60
N THR A 46 -5.97 15.11 -5.10
CA THR A 46 -5.66 15.75 -6.40
C THR A 46 -4.19 16.17 -6.48
N ALA A 47 -3.65 16.73 -5.41
CA ALA A 47 -2.25 17.17 -5.36
C ALA A 47 -1.27 16.01 -5.51
N THR A 48 -1.60 14.82 -4.96
CA THR A 48 -0.79 13.61 -5.08
C THR A 48 -0.76 13.11 -6.52
N PHE A 49 -1.91 13.07 -7.22
CA PHE A 49 -1.95 12.72 -8.64
C PHE A 49 -1.08 13.67 -9.48
N ASP A 50 -1.14 15.00 -9.22
CA ASP A 50 -0.31 15.99 -9.90
C ASP A 50 1.18 15.77 -9.64
N GLN A 51 1.56 15.44 -8.41
CA GLN A 51 2.94 15.17 -8.04
C GLN A 51 3.45 13.87 -8.68
N VAL A 52 2.66 12.79 -8.68
CA VAL A 52 3.03 11.54 -9.37
C VAL A 52 3.29 11.81 -10.85
N ARG A 53 2.39 12.52 -11.54
CA ARG A 53 2.55 12.85 -12.97
C ARG A 53 3.78 13.68 -13.25
N SER A 54 4.11 14.61 -12.37
CA SER A 54 5.24 15.55 -12.61
C SER A 54 6.59 14.98 -12.20
N ASN A 55 6.63 14.03 -11.25
CA ASN A 55 7.88 13.55 -10.67
C ASN A 55 8.38 12.26 -11.31
N TYR A 56 7.49 11.43 -11.92
CA TYR A 56 7.89 10.12 -12.38
C TYR A 56 7.95 9.98 -13.89
N ASN A 57 9.10 9.47 -14.36
CA ASN A 57 9.35 9.04 -15.72
C ASN A 57 9.67 7.55 -15.67
N ILE A 58 8.81 6.73 -16.24
CA ILE A 58 8.74 5.30 -16.05
C ILE A 58 9.23 4.58 -17.29
N PHE A 59 10.20 3.69 -17.15
CA PHE A 59 10.53 2.68 -18.13
C PHE A 59 9.74 1.42 -17.83
N TYR A 60 8.94 0.94 -18.77
CA TYR A 60 8.10 -0.23 -18.61
C TYR A 60 8.28 -1.25 -19.73
N GLY A 61 8.86 -2.41 -19.40
CA GLY A 61 8.92 -3.55 -20.28
C GLY A 61 7.72 -4.47 -20.09
N HIS A 62 6.94 -4.65 -21.16
CA HIS A 62 5.74 -5.48 -21.09
C HIS A 62 5.31 -5.98 -22.47
N THR A 63 4.55 -7.07 -22.45
CA THR A 63 3.77 -7.56 -23.59
C THR A 63 2.28 -7.53 -23.19
N SER A 64 1.47 -8.50 -23.66
CA SER A 64 0.02 -8.47 -23.54
C SER A 64 -0.50 -8.35 -22.10
N HIS A 65 0.02 -9.16 -21.14
CA HIS A 65 -0.48 -9.09 -19.76
C HIS A 65 -0.12 -7.77 -19.09
N GLY A 66 1.11 -7.29 -19.24
CA GLY A 66 1.50 -6.00 -18.70
C GLY A 66 0.72 -4.83 -19.29
N SER A 67 0.23 -4.94 -20.53
CA SER A 67 -0.62 -3.90 -21.13
C SER A 67 -1.97 -3.72 -20.41
N GLN A 68 -2.37 -4.66 -19.55
CA GLN A 68 -3.59 -4.53 -18.73
C GLN A 68 -3.47 -3.34 -17.76
N ILE A 69 -2.28 -3.10 -17.19
CA ILE A 69 -2.03 -1.93 -16.32
C ILE A 69 -2.23 -0.63 -17.13
N MET A 70 -1.63 -0.55 -18.33
CA MET A 70 -1.75 0.62 -19.21
C MET A 70 -3.21 0.85 -19.65
N THR A 71 -3.94 -0.24 -19.93
CA THR A 71 -5.39 -0.16 -20.23
C THR A 71 -6.14 0.42 -19.03
N GLY A 72 -5.89 -0.05 -17.80
CA GLY A 72 -6.54 0.45 -16.59
C GLY A 72 -6.26 1.94 -16.35
N ILE A 73 -4.99 2.35 -16.49
CA ILE A 73 -4.61 3.78 -16.39
C ILE A 73 -5.35 4.61 -17.45
N SER A 74 -5.46 4.10 -18.70
CA SER A 74 -6.17 4.79 -19.78
C SER A 74 -7.66 4.89 -19.50
N MET A 75 -8.28 3.87 -18.90
CA MET A 75 -9.69 3.90 -18.48
C MET A 75 -9.94 5.01 -17.48
N LEU A 76 -9.13 5.07 -16.42
CA LEU A 76 -9.21 6.11 -15.38
C LEU A 76 -9.00 7.51 -15.98
N ALA A 77 -8.01 7.69 -16.86
CA ALA A 77 -7.78 8.95 -17.57
C ALA A 77 -8.96 9.36 -18.47
N GLY A 78 -9.74 8.39 -18.94
CA GLY A 78 -10.99 8.62 -19.69
C GLY A 78 -12.14 9.08 -18.80
N GLU A 79 -12.14 8.74 -17.53
CA GLU A 79 -13.14 9.20 -16.56
C GLU A 79 -12.86 10.62 -16.07
N ASP A 80 -11.61 10.92 -15.72
CA ASP A 80 -11.17 12.25 -15.33
C ASP A 80 -9.74 12.51 -15.81
N ALA A 81 -9.50 13.70 -16.37
CA ALA A 81 -8.17 14.16 -16.77
C ALA A 81 -7.17 14.22 -15.58
N LEU A 82 -7.66 14.26 -14.35
CA LEU A 82 -6.88 14.10 -13.12
C LEU A 82 -6.05 12.82 -13.11
N TYR A 83 -6.57 11.73 -13.67
CA TYR A 83 -5.92 10.41 -13.72
C TYR A 83 -5.08 10.20 -14.99
N SER A 84 -4.73 11.27 -15.71
CA SER A 84 -3.81 11.17 -16.85
C SER A 84 -2.48 10.61 -16.42
N SER A 85 -1.93 9.65 -17.18
CA SER A 85 -0.71 8.92 -16.82
C SER A 85 0.52 9.81 -16.59
N PRO A 86 1.47 9.40 -15.74
CA PRO A 86 2.82 9.92 -15.78
C PRO A 86 3.48 9.59 -17.12
N THR A 87 4.71 10.03 -17.32
CA THR A 87 5.45 9.75 -18.56
C THR A 87 5.90 8.29 -18.56
N PHE A 88 5.50 7.54 -19.61
CA PHE A 88 5.97 6.18 -19.85
C PHE A 88 6.86 6.12 -21.10
N TYR A 89 7.90 5.32 -20.99
CA TYR A 89 8.61 4.74 -22.12
C TYR A 89 8.39 3.22 -22.09
N GLU A 90 7.67 2.72 -23.08
CA GLU A 90 7.27 1.32 -23.17
C GLU A 90 8.13 0.56 -24.18
N ILE A 91 8.54 -0.66 -23.83
CA ILE A 91 9.15 -1.57 -24.78
C ILE A 91 8.33 -2.87 -24.84
N ASN A 92 8.18 -3.42 -26.06
CA ASN A 92 7.43 -4.66 -26.28
C ASN A 92 8.35 -5.86 -26.03
N ASP A 93 8.62 -6.12 -24.75
CA ASP A 93 9.41 -7.22 -24.23
C ASP A 93 8.94 -7.53 -22.80
N ASP A 94 9.23 -8.70 -22.25
CA ASP A 94 8.77 -9.09 -20.91
C ASP A 94 9.86 -9.84 -20.11
N LEU A 95 9.55 -10.13 -18.85
CA LEU A 95 10.36 -11.00 -18.02
C LEU A 95 10.32 -12.43 -18.60
N GLY A 96 11.48 -12.97 -18.87
CA GLY A 96 11.63 -14.21 -19.63
C GLY A 96 11.36 -15.48 -18.83
N HIS A 97 11.48 -16.61 -19.51
CA HIS A 97 11.25 -17.94 -18.99
C HIS A 97 12.53 -18.54 -18.38
N LEU A 98 12.39 -19.45 -17.44
CA LEU A 98 13.48 -20.32 -16.93
C LEU A 98 14.75 -19.59 -16.48
N GLY A 99 14.59 -18.41 -15.86
CA GLY A 99 15.72 -17.61 -15.37
C GLY A 99 16.41 -16.76 -16.45
N ASP A 100 15.75 -16.50 -17.57
CA ASP A 100 16.22 -15.54 -18.56
C ASP A 100 16.34 -14.13 -17.96
N ILE A 101 17.42 -13.44 -18.28
CA ILE A 101 17.73 -12.07 -17.86
C ILE A 101 18.01 -11.14 -19.04
N SER A 102 17.55 -11.48 -20.24
CA SER A 102 17.73 -10.66 -21.45
C SER A 102 17.20 -9.24 -21.30
N TRP A 103 16.16 -9.05 -20.49
CA TRP A 103 15.55 -7.77 -20.13
C TRP A 103 16.47 -6.80 -19.37
N VAL A 104 17.54 -7.30 -18.72
CA VAL A 104 18.50 -6.46 -17.97
C VAL A 104 19.29 -5.55 -18.90
N SER A 105 19.71 -6.05 -20.07
CA SER A 105 20.52 -5.27 -21.01
C SER A 105 19.79 -4.05 -21.58
N PRO A 106 18.56 -4.14 -22.09
CA PRO A 106 17.81 -2.96 -22.52
C PRO A 106 17.48 -2.00 -21.37
N THR A 107 17.23 -2.50 -20.15
CA THR A 107 17.04 -1.65 -18.97
C THR A 107 18.27 -0.77 -18.72
N ARG A 108 19.48 -1.37 -18.67
CA ARG A 108 20.73 -0.63 -18.48
C ARG A 108 20.98 0.37 -19.58
N ALA A 109 20.82 -0.05 -20.85
CA ALA A 109 21.03 0.83 -22.01
C ALA A 109 20.09 2.05 -21.99
N TYR A 110 18.86 1.87 -21.51
CA TYR A 110 17.91 2.96 -21.36
C TYR A 110 18.33 3.89 -20.22
N LEU A 111 18.58 3.37 -19.02
CA LEU A 111 18.96 4.16 -17.85
C LEU A 111 20.28 4.93 -18.05
N ASP A 112 21.25 4.35 -18.74
CA ASP A 112 22.54 4.99 -19.05
C ASP A 112 22.39 6.22 -19.97
N SER A 113 21.30 6.27 -20.74
CA SER A 113 21.04 7.35 -21.71
C SER A 113 19.91 8.31 -21.31
N HIS A 114 19.13 7.98 -20.27
CA HIS A 114 17.96 8.73 -19.84
C HIS A 114 17.98 8.96 -18.32
N SER A 115 18.77 9.94 -17.91
CA SER A 115 18.95 10.29 -16.49
C SER A 115 17.67 10.83 -15.80
N GLU A 116 16.67 11.20 -16.59
CA GLU A 116 15.33 11.59 -16.11
C GLU A 116 14.46 10.40 -15.72
N CYS A 117 14.78 9.18 -16.19
CA CYS A 117 14.05 7.97 -15.81
C CYS A 117 14.33 7.62 -14.35
N ASN A 118 13.30 7.54 -13.55
CA ASN A 118 13.43 7.29 -12.11
C ASN A 118 12.55 6.15 -11.59
N VAL A 119 11.78 5.48 -12.47
CA VAL A 119 11.04 4.26 -12.16
C VAL A 119 11.25 3.22 -13.26
N VAL A 120 11.44 1.97 -12.88
CA VAL A 120 11.54 0.82 -13.78
C VAL A 120 10.54 -0.23 -13.38
N MET A 121 9.75 -0.70 -14.34
CA MET A 121 8.78 -1.79 -14.19
C MET A 121 8.99 -2.82 -15.29
N TRP A 122 8.82 -4.09 -14.94
CA TRP A 122 8.79 -5.20 -15.88
C TRP A 122 7.69 -6.19 -15.52
N SER A 123 6.91 -6.62 -16.50
CA SER A 123 5.85 -7.61 -16.30
C SER A 123 6.22 -8.98 -16.84
N TRP A 124 5.48 -9.97 -16.36
CA TRP A 124 5.53 -11.34 -16.86
C TRP A 124 4.46 -11.56 -17.94
N CYS A 125 4.81 -12.40 -18.95
CA CYS A 125 3.83 -12.97 -19.86
C CYS A 125 4.08 -14.48 -19.96
N GLY A 126 3.57 -15.23 -18.97
CA GLY A 126 3.74 -16.67 -18.88
C GLY A 126 5.04 -17.15 -18.23
N GLY A 127 6.09 -16.34 -18.23
CA GLY A 127 7.43 -16.74 -17.75
C GLY A 127 7.50 -17.13 -16.27
N ALA A 128 6.59 -16.64 -15.43
CA ALA A 128 6.52 -17.04 -14.02
C ALA A 128 5.98 -18.48 -13.85
N SER A 129 5.02 -18.90 -14.69
CA SER A 129 4.34 -20.21 -14.58
C SER A 129 5.28 -21.39 -14.82
N ASP A 130 6.25 -21.27 -15.70
CA ASP A 130 7.20 -22.33 -16.02
C ASP A 130 8.57 -22.15 -15.37
N ASN A 131 8.75 -21.07 -14.61
CA ASN A 131 10.00 -20.81 -13.90
C ASN A 131 10.23 -21.81 -12.76
N THR A 132 11.50 -22.04 -12.48
CA THR A 132 11.93 -22.79 -11.30
C THR A 132 12.22 -21.84 -10.14
N GLU A 133 12.35 -22.39 -8.94
CA GLU A 133 12.82 -21.60 -7.77
C GLU A 133 14.15 -20.90 -8.08
N THR A 134 15.08 -21.61 -8.71
CA THR A 134 16.38 -21.03 -9.12
C THR A 134 16.20 -19.92 -10.16
N GLY A 135 15.26 -20.09 -11.11
CA GLY A 135 15.00 -19.08 -12.14
C GLY A 135 14.40 -17.80 -11.54
N ILE A 136 13.48 -17.91 -10.59
CA ILE A 136 12.96 -16.74 -9.85
C ILE A 136 14.09 -16.09 -9.02
N ASN A 137 14.95 -16.87 -8.35
CA ASN A 137 16.11 -16.29 -7.66
C ASN A 137 17.04 -15.54 -8.63
N THR A 138 17.18 -16.00 -9.87
CA THR A 138 17.95 -15.28 -10.89
C THR A 138 17.32 -13.92 -11.23
N TYR A 139 15.99 -13.87 -11.40
CA TYR A 139 15.25 -12.63 -11.57
C TYR A 139 15.44 -11.68 -10.37
N LEU A 140 15.20 -12.15 -9.15
CA LEU A 140 15.31 -11.35 -7.93
C LEU A 140 16.74 -10.78 -7.73
N ASN A 141 17.76 -11.60 -8.00
CA ASN A 141 19.16 -11.15 -7.93
C ASN A 141 19.49 -10.12 -9.02
N ALA A 142 18.93 -10.26 -10.22
CA ALA A 142 19.13 -9.31 -11.29
C ALA A 142 18.47 -7.95 -10.98
N MET A 143 17.27 -7.96 -10.41
CA MET A 143 16.60 -6.74 -9.89
C MET A 143 17.44 -6.06 -8.81
N ALA A 144 17.89 -6.80 -7.80
CA ALA A 144 18.74 -6.27 -6.73
C ALA A 144 20.08 -5.69 -7.24
N ALA A 145 20.65 -6.29 -8.30
CA ALA A 145 21.84 -5.75 -8.94
C ALA A 145 21.56 -4.43 -9.66
N LEU A 146 20.43 -4.32 -10.34
CA LEU A 146 20.01 -3.05 -10.96
C LEU A 146 19.77 -1.95 -9.91
N GLU A 147 19.09 -2.26 -8.80
CA GLU A 147 18.91 -1.32 -7.68
C GLU A 147 20.25 -0.82 -7.13
N SER A 148 21.23 -1.72 -6.98
CA SER A 148 22.56 -1.36 -6.49
C SER A 148 23.32 -0.47 -7.48
N ASP A 149 23.16 -0.70 -8.77
CA ASP A 149 23.85 0.06 -9.82
C ASP A 149 23.19 1.41 -10.12
N TYR A 150 21.89 1.52 -9.88
CA TYR A 150 21.07 2.73 -10.11
C TYR A 150 20.32 3.16 -8.85
N PRO A 151 21.00 3.62 -7.78
CA PRO A 151 20.39 3.83 -6.46
C PRO A 151 19.40 5.01 -6.38
N THR A 152 19.25 5.77 -7.46
CA THR A 152 18.26 6.87 -7.57
C THR A 152 17.04 6.47 -8.39
N VAL A 153 16.97 5.23 -8.85
CA VAL A 153 15.88 4.69 -9.63
C VAL A 153 15.09 3.71 -8.76
N THR A 154 13.78 3.87 -8.75
CA THR A 154 12.85 2.97 -8.10
C THR A 154 12.57 1.77 -8.99
N PHE A 155 12.72 0.56 -8.46
CA PHE A 155 12.42 -0.68 -9.18
C PHE A 155 11.18 -1.35 -8.60
N VAL A 156 10.21 -1.65 -9.47
CA VAL A 156 8.97 -2.32 -9.11
C VAL A 156 9.07 -3.80 -9.48
N TYR A 157 8.98 -4.66 -8.48
CA TYR A 157 8.86 -6.11 -8.65
C TYR A 157 7.43 -6.48 -9.03
N MET A 158 7.23 -7.61 -9.68
CA MET A 158 5.89 -8.01 -10.11
C MET A 158 5.70 -9.53 -9.99
N THR A 159 4.52 -9.98 -9.55
CA THR A 159 4.09 -11.39 -9.66
C THR A 159 3.59 -11.68 -11.07
N GLY A 160 3.59 -12.95 -11.47
CA GLY A 160 2.98 -13.39 -12.73
C GLY A 160 1.47 -13.43 -12.64
N HIS A 161 0.79 -13.29 -13.80
CA HIS A 161 -0.67 -13.41 -13.91
C HIS A 161 -1.16 -14.83 -13.57
N LEU A 162 -2.44 -14.97 -13.21
CA LEU A 162 -3.05 -16.27 -12.92
C LEU A 162 -3.10 -17.18 -14.16
N ASP A 163 -2.94 -18.49 -13.95
CA ASP A 163 -2.91 -19.50 -15.00
C ASP A 163 -3.91 -20.66 -14.81
N GLY A 164 -4.81 -20.53 -13.84
CA GLY A 164 -5.83 -21.54 -13.53
C GLY A 164 -5.32 -22.78 -12.80
N THR A 165 -4.05 -22.83 -12.40
CA THR A 165 -3.48 -24.02 -11.72
C THR A 165 -3.73 -24.03 -10.20
N GLY A 166 -4.19 -22.91 -9.66
CA GLY A 166 -4.56 -22.76 -8.26
C GLY A 166 -3.37 -22.86 -7.28
N PRO A 167 -3.66 -22.97 -5.97
CA PRO A 167 -2.63 -22.96 -4.91
C PRO A 167 -1.64 -24.12 -4.96
N SER A 168 -1.95 -25.20 -5.66
CA SER A 168 -1.04 -26.32 -5.87
C SER A 168 -0.15 -26.18 -7.10
N GLY A 169 -0.38 -25.14 -7.92
CA GLY A 169 0.35 -24.87 -9.16
C GLY A 169 1.75 -24.29 -8.93
N ASN A 170 2.62 -24.46 -9.93
CA ASN A 170 3.97 -23.90 -9.86
C ASN A 170 3.94 -22.37 -9.80
N LEU A 171 3.04 -21.74 -10.54
CA LEU A 171 2.87 -20.28 -10.53
C LEU A 171 2.64 -19.73 -9.13
N TYR A 172 1.73 -20.34 -8.36
CA TYR A 172 1.45 -19.93 -6.98
C TYR A 172 2.70 -19.97 -6.10
N LEU A 173 3.49 -21.03 -6.21
CA LEU A 173 4.76 -21.15 -5.47
C LEU A 173 5.78 -20.09 -5.89
N ARG A 174 5.83 -19.77 -7.18
CA ARG A 174 6.77 -18.75 -7.70
C ARG A 174 6.34 -17.35 -7.33
N ASN A 175 5.04 -17.04 -7.39
CA ASN A 175 4.49 -15.76 -6.94
C ASN A 175 4.73 -15.56 -5.44
N ASN A 176 4.51 -16.58 -4.60
CA ASN A 176 4.82 -16.49 -3.17
C ASN A 176 6.31 -16.28 -2.91
N GLN A 177 7.19 -16.90 -3.67
CA GLN A 177 8.63 -16.65 -3.57
C GLN A 177 8.99 -15.18 -3.86
N ILE A 178 8.33 -14.54 -4.84
CA ILE A 178 8.50 -13.11 -5.14
C ILE A 178 7.94 -12.26 -3.98
N ARG A 179 6.73 -12.56 -3.49
CA ARG A 179 6.10 -11.87 -2.35
C ARG A 179 6.98 -11.90 -1.11
N ASP A 180 7.40 -13.11 -0.71
CA ASP A 180 8.26 -13.31 0.46
C ASP A 180 9.57 -12.51 0.36
N TYR A 181 10.18 -12.51 -0.83
CA TYR A 181 11.38 -11.74 -1.06
C TYR A 181 11.13 -10.23 -0.93
N CYS A 182 10.07 -9.72 -1.54
CA CYS A 182 9.75 -8.30 -1.51
C CYS A 182 9.44 -7.81 -0.09
N ILE A 183 8.62 -8.55 0.65
CA ILE A 183 8.25 -8.23 2.03
C ILE A 183 9.48 -8.27 2.94
N ASN A 184 10.31 -9.31 2.84
CA ASN A 184 11.48 -9.48 3.71
C ASN A 184 12.65 -8.52 3.38
N ASN A 185 12.62 -7.82 2.25
CA ASN A 185 13.68 -6.92 1.81
C ASN A 185 13.18 -5.49 1.52
N ASP A 186 12.00 -5.12 2.04
CA ASP A 186 11.42 -3.77 1.92
C ASP A 186 11.34 -3.29 0.46
N LYS A 187 10.84 -4.16 -0.45
CA LYS A 187 10.72 -3.87 -1.87
C LYS A 187 9.34 -3.35 -2.25
N ILE A 188 9.25 -2.76 -3.44
CA ILE A 188 8.00 -2.33 -4.04
C ILE A 188 7.52 -3.47 -4.94
N LEU A 189 6.33 -3.99 -4.65
CA LEU A 189 5.70 -5.10 -5.35
C LEU A 189 4.36 -4.67 -5.95
N PHE A 190 4.19 -4.86 -7.24
CA PHE A 190 2.89 -4.89 -7.88
C PHE A 190 2.40 -6.33 -7.93
N ASP A 191 1.46 -6.68 -7.06
CA ASP A 191 1.00 -8.07 -6.92
C ASP A 191 -0.12 -8.38 -7.91
N PHE A 192 0.30 -8.57 -9.16
CA PHE A 192 -0.59 -8.78 -10.30
C PHE A 192 -1.54 -9.98 -10.10
N ALA A 193 -1.01 -11.10 -9.59
CA ALA A 193 -1.80 -12.30 -9.33
C ALA A 193 -2.81 -12.11 -8.20
N ASP A 194 -2.47 -11.35 -7.18
CA ASP A 194 -3.37 -11.09 -6.06
C ASP A 194 -4.57 -10.26 -6.52
N ILE A 195 -4.34 -9.16 -7.24
CA ILE A 195 -5.39 -8.32 -7.83
C ILE A 195 -6.36 -9.13 -8.70
N GLU A 196 -5.87 -10.16 -9.40
CA GLU A 196 -6.71 -11.06 -10.21
C GLU A 196 -7.50 -12.08 -9.40
N SER A 197 -7.08 -12.33 -8.16
CA SER A 197 -7.60 -13.42 -7.31
C SER A 197 -8.81 -13.02 -6.48
N TYR A 198 -9.10 -11.74 -6.32
CA TYR A 198 -10.12 -11.26 -5.40
C TYR A 198 -11.13 -10.35 -6.09
N ASP A 199 -12.41 -10.52 -5.76
CA ASP A 199 -13.43 -9.53 -6.09
C ASP A 199 -13.42 -8.37 -5.07
N PRO A 200 -14.14 -7.26 -5.35
CA PRO A 200 -14.18 -6.13 -4.42
C PRO A 200 -14.82 -6.42 -3.06
N ASP A 201 -15.56 -7.52 -2.91
CA ASP A 201 -16.10 -7.97 -1.60
C ASP A 201 -15.08 -8.81 -0.80
N GLY A 202 -13.86 -9.00 -1.34
CA GLY A 202 -12.82 -9.81 -0.72
C GLY A 202 -12.99 -11.31 -0.88
N THR A 203 -13.85 -11.76 -1.80
CA THR A 203 -14.00 -13.19 -2.10
C THR A 203 -12.79 -13.68 -2.89
N TRP A 204 -12.12 -14.71 -2.36
CA TRP A 204 -10.94 -15.29 -2.99
C TRP A 204 -11.29 -16.37 -4.01
N TYR A 205 -10.75 -16.23 -5.22
CA TYR A 205 -10.90 -17.15 -6.35
C TYR A 205 -9.56 -17.85 -6.66
N PRO A 206 -9.15 -18.84 -5.85
CA PRO A 206 -7.81 -19.42 -5.93
C PRO A 206 -7.50 -20.16 -7.23
N ASP A 207 -8.50 -20.66 -7.93
CA ASP A 207 -8.37 -21.45 -9.15
C ASP A 207 -8.66 -20.63 -10.41
N GLU A 208 -8.72 -19.29 -10.30
CA GLU A 208 -9.00 -18.40 -11.41
C GLU A 208 -7.81 -18.34 -12.40
N SER A 209 -8.08 -17.94 -13.61
CA SER A 209 -7.08 -17.64 -14.63
C SER A 209 -7.10 -16.16 -15.00
N ASP A 210 -6.19 -15.74 -15.86
CA ASP A 210 -6.09 -14.39 -16.41
C ASP A 210 -7.37 -13.88 -17.09
N VAL A 211 -8.30 -14.77 -17.45
CA VAL A 211 -9.62 -14.42 -18.05
C VAL A 211 -10.48 -13.60 -17.10
N CYS A 212 -10.35 -13.78 -15.79
CA CYS A 212 -11.17 -13.17 -14.76
C CYS A 212 -12.67 -13.48 -14.94
N ASN A 213 -13.04 -14.75 -14.76
CA ASN A 213 -14.45 -15.16 -14.90
C ASN A 213 -15.33 -14.51 -13.82
N TRP A 214 -14.84 -14.37 -12.58
CA TRP A 214 -15.56 -13.67 -11.53
C TRP A 214 -15.86 -12.20 -11.89
N CYS A 215 -15.00 -11.55 -12.68
CA CYS A 215 -15.26 -10.19 -13.14
C CYS A 215 -16.58 -10.08 -13.93
N ALA A 216 -16.86 -11.06 -14.78
CA ALA A 216 -18.09 -11.08 -15.57
C ALA A 216 -19.33 -11.27 -14.67
N ASP A 217 -19.24 -12.15 -13.67
CA ASP A 217 -20.31 -12.38 -12.70
C ASP A 217 -20.54 -11.16 -11.81
N TRP A 218 -19.47 -10.53 -11.35
CA TRP A 218 -19.49 -9.26 -10.59
C TRP A 218 -20.18 -8.15 -11.39
N CYS A 219 -19.77 -7.94 -12.63
CA CYS A 219 -20.28 -6.88 -13.49
C CYS A 219 -21.70 -7.16 -14.02
N ALA A 220 -22.23 -8.37 -13.85
CA ALA A 220 -23.62 -8.67 -14.15
C ALA A 220 -24.61 -8.00 -13.18
N ILE A 221 -24.15 -7.65 -11.97
CA ILE A 221 -24.97 -7.06 -10.90
C ILE A 221 -24.42 -5.71 -10.40
N HIS A 222 -23.24 -5.29 -10.86
CA HIS A 222 -22.61 -4.00 -10.53
C HIS A 222 -22.33 -3.21 -11.80
N ASP A 223 -22.27 -1.89 -11.68
CA ASP A 223 -21.89 -1.01 -12.79
C ASP A 223 -20.37 -1.02 -12.95
N CYS A 224 -19.88 -1.65 -13.99
CA CYS A 224 -18.46 -1.79 -14.28
C CYS A 224 -18.04 -0.95 -15.49
N PRO A 225 -16.85 -0.33 -15.45
CA PRO A 225 -16.33 0.43 -16.57
C PRO A 225 -15.99 -0.47 -17.77
N TYR A 226 -16.18 0.07 -18.97
CA TYR A 226 -15.93 -0.63 -20.24
C TYR A 226 -14.69 -0.04 -20.94
N CYS A 227 -13.81 -0.90 -21.44
CA CYS A 227 -12.55 -0.49 -22.07
C CYS A 227 -12.43 -0.88 -23.56
N GLY A 228 -13.45 -1.51 -24.12
CA GLY A 228 -13.38 -2.09 -25.47
C GLY A 228 -12.59 -3.39 -25.53
N SER A 229 -11.40 -3.45 -24.95
CA SER A 229 -10.54 -4.66 -24.90
C SER A 229 -9.53 -4.56 -23.76
N CYS A 230 -9.44 -5.60 -22.93
CA CYS A 230 -8.38 -5.85 -21.96
C CYS A 230 -7.66 -7.14 -22.39
N ALA A 231 -6.36 -7.11 -22.60
CA ALA A 231 -5.62 -8.25 -23.16
C ALA A 231 -5.77 -9.49 -22.25
N HIS A 232 -6.30 -10.58 -22.82
CA HIS A 232 -6.56 -11.86 -22.13
C HIS A 232 -7.56 -11.80 -20.98
N SER A 233 -8.12 -10.64 -20.61
CA SER A 233 -8.89 -10.48 -19.40
C SER A 233 -10.14 -9.63 -19.59
N HIS A 234 -10.88 -9.41 -18.52
CA HIS A 234 -12.04 -8.55 -18.46
C HIS A 234 -11.63 -7.08 -18.21
N CYS A 235 -12.42 -6.11 -18.76
CA CYS A 235 -12.14 -4.68 -18.58
C CYS A 235 -12.05 -4.27 -17.10
N PHE A 236 -12.88 -4.86 -16.26
CA PHE A 236 -12.87 -4.57 -14.83
C PHE A 236 -11.54 -4.96 -14.16
N ASN A 237 -10.94 -6.09 -14.54
CA ASN A 237 -9.62 -6.48 -14.06
C ASN A 237 -8.51 -5.47 -14.48
N CYS A 238 -8.57 -4.97 -15.74
CA CYS A 238 -7.68 -3.89 -16.15
C CYS A 238 -7.88 -2.62 -15.30
N TYR A 239 -9.13 -2.26 -15.01
CA TYR A 239 -9.48 -1.10 -14.20
C TYR A 239 -8.93 -1.18 -12.79
N GLN A 240 -9.08 -2.34 -12.13
CA GLN A 240 -8.52 -2.59 -10.80
C GLN A 240 -6.99 -2.43 -10.78
N LYS A 241 -6.30 -2.94 -11.80
CA LYS A 241 -4.85 -2.75 -11.94
C LYS A 241 -4.44 -1.30 -12.15
N GLY A 242 -5.25 -0.52 -12.84
CA GLY A 242 -5.03 0.93 -12.97
C GLY A 242 -5.12 1.64 -11.62
N LYS A 243 -6.12 1.30 -10.80
CA LYS A 243 -6.25 1.85 -9.43
C LYS A 243 -5.08 1.44 -8.55
N ALA A 244 -4.69 0.17 -8.55
CA ALA A 244 -3.55 -0.35 -7.79
C ALA A 244 -2.23 0.31 -8.21
N PHE A 245 -2.03 0.59 -9.51
CA PHE A 245 -0.87 1.32 -10.01
C PHE A 245 -0.82 2.75 -9.43
N TRP A 246 -1.91 3.48 -9.43
CA TRP A 246 -1.96 4.83 -8.90
C TRP A 246 -1.70 4.86 -7.40
N TRP A 247 -2.27 3.92 -6.65
CA TRP A 247 -2.01 3.79 -5.23
C TRP A 247 -0.52 3.51 -4.97
N MET A 248 0.07 2.54 -5.67
CA MET A 248 1.49 2.22 -5.54
C MET A 248 2.38 3.45 -5.80
N MET A 249 2.08 4.23 -6.84
CA MET A 249 2.86 5.42 -7.17
C MET A 249 2.67 6.55 -6.15
N ALA A 250 1.51 6.65 -5.52
CA ALA A 250 1.27 7.54 -4.40
C ALA A 250 2.11 7.14 -3.18
N GLU A 251 2.14 5.87 -2.82
CA GLU A 251 2.99 5.34 -1.74
C GLU A 251 4.49 5.56 -2.01
N VAL A 252 4.94 5.33 -3.24
CA VAL A 252 6.34 5.62 -3.64
C VAL A 252 6.68 7.11 -3.51
N LEU A 253 5.69 7.99 -3.66
CA LEU A 253 5.84 9.43 -3.41
C LEU A 253 5.92 9.76 -1.90
N GLY A 254 5.51 8.84 -1.03
CA GLY A 254 5.35 9.05 0.41
C GLY A 254 3.99 9.66 0.76
N TRP A 255 2.97 9.37 -0.04
CA TRP A 255 1.60 9.72 0.30
C TRP A 255 1.12 8.84 1.45
N GLU A 256 0.44 9.47 2.38
CA GLU A 256 -0.32 8.81 3.42
C GLU A 256 -1.78 9.28 3.28
N PRO A 257 -2.77 8.40 3.41
CA PRO A 257 -4.16 8.84 3.43
C PRO A 257 -4.36 9.85 4.57
N GLU A 258 -5.16 10.89 4.31
CA GLU A 258 -5.57 11.77 5.41
C GLU A 258 -6.29 10.91 6.45
N PRO A 259 -5.92 11.02 7.72
CA PRO A 259 -6.57 10.25 8.77
C PRO A 259 -8.08 10.48 8.76
N CYS A 260 -8.84 9.42 8.68
CA CYS A 260 -10.30 9.52 8.74
C CYS A 260 -10.84 9.52 10.18
N CYS A 261 -10.03 9.07 11.13
CA CYS A 261 -10.37 9.07 12.54
C CYS A 261 -10.25 10.47 13.13
N GLU A 262 -11.30 10.95 13.77
CA GLU A 262 -11.33 12.25 14.45
C GLU A 262 -11.52 12.06 15.97
N GLY A 263 -10.56 12.54 16.75
CA GLY A 263 -10.67 12.54 18.22
C GLY A 263 -10.36 11.18 18.83
N ARG A 264 -11.38 10.35 19.04
CA ARG A 264 -11.31 9.04 19.69
C ARG A 264 -11.71 7.95 18.71
N VAL A 265 -11.02 6.81 18.74
CA VAL A 265 -11.43 5.64 17.96
C VAL A 265 -12.77 5.07 18.43
N GLY A 266 -13.52 4.48 17.51
CA GLY A 266 -14.73 3.70 17.83
C GLY A 266 -16.04 4.24 17.31
N ASN A 267 -16.09 5.39 16.62
CA ASN A 267 -17.26 5.88 15.90
C ASN A 267 -17.36 5.27 14.50
N ILE A 268 -17.61 3.99 14.43
CA ILE A 268 -17.45 3.16 13.20
C ILE A 268 -18.58 3.37 12.20
N ASN A 269 -19.77 3.71 12.71
CA ASN A 269 -20.97 3.91 11.89
C ASN A 269 -21.15 5.39 11.44
N GLY A 270 -20.23 6.28 11.82
CA GLY A 270 -20.24 7.68 11.41
C GLY A 270 -21.48 8.48 11.90
N ASP A 271 -22.10 8.12 13.04
CA ASP A 271 -23.38 8.69 13.49
C ASP A 271 -23.31 10.12 14.06
N GLY A 272 -22.19 10.82 13.90
CA GLY A 272 -22.02 12.24 14.19
C GLY A 272 -21.64 12.57 15.62
N GLY A 273 -21.12 11.63 16.36
CA GLY A 273 -20.51 11.79 17.70
C GLY A 273 -19.12 11.20 17.76
N ASP A 274 -18.32 11.59 18.75
CA ASP A 274 -16.98 11.01 19.02
C ASP A 274 -17.03 9.85 20.04
N GLU A 275 -18.22 9.52 20.54
CA GLU A 275 -18.41 8.48 21.54
C GLU A 275 -18.95 7.20 20.91
N PRO A 276 -18.25 6.07 21.09
CA PRO A 276 -18.74 4.78 20.62
C PRO A 276 -20.11 4.42 21.21
N THR A 277 -20.92 3.79 20.38
CA THR A 277 -22.29 3.37 20.70
C THR A 277 -22.52 1.88 20.46
N ILE A 278 -23.70 1.36 20.78
CA ILE A 278 -24.08 -0.02 20.41
C ILE A 278 -24.17 -0.16 18.87
N GLY A 279 -24.45 0.96 18.16
CA GLY A 279 -24.46 0.98 16.69
C GLY A 279 -23.12 0.56 16.11
N ASP A 280 -22.02 1.05 16.68
CA ASP A 280 -20.64 0.76 16.23
C ASP A 280 -20.28 -0.71 16.42
N ILE A 281 -20.66 -1.30 17.58
CA ILE A 281 -20.51 -2.75 17.78
C ILE A 281 -21.30 -3.52 16.72
N SER A 282 -22.51 -3.09 16.39
CA SER A 282 -23.35 -3.75 15.39
C SER A 282 -22.72 -3.67 14.01
N THR A 283 -22.12 -2.54 13.64
CA THR A 283 -21.40 -2.34 12.38
C THR A 283 -20.18 -3.25 12.29
N LEU A 284 -19.37 -3.37 13.36
CA LEU A 284 -18.24 -4.31 13.38
C LEU A 284 -18.68 -5.78 13.29
N ILE A 285 -19.74 -6.15 13.98
CA ILE A 285 -20.30 -7.50 13.93
C ILE A 285 -20.78 -7.80 12.50
N ASP A 286 -21.47 -6.87 11.89
CA ASP A 286 -21.94 -7.02 10.50
C ASP A 286 -20.76 -7.22 9.55
N ALA A 287 -19.77 -6.33 9.59
CA ALA A 287 -18.59 -6.40 8.75
C ALA A 287 -17.80 -7.71 8.93
N LYS A 288 -17.49 -8.10 10.17
CA LYS A 288 -16.53 -9.20 10.42
C LYS A 288 -17.15 -10.58 10.62
N LEU A 289 -18.40 -10.67 11.06
CA LEU A 289 -19.02 -11.95 11.44
C LEU A 289 -20.23 -12.32 10.57
N ILE A 290 -20.84 -11.37 9.88
CA ILE A 290 -22.03 -11.61 9.03
C ILE A 290 -21.65 -11.54 7.56
N THR A 291 -21.09 -10.42 7.11
CA THR A 291 -20.73 -10.20 5.69
C THR A 291 -19.31 -10.69 5.37
N GLY A 292 -18.39 -10.63 6.34
CA GLY A 292 -16.99 -11.02 6.16
C GLY A 292 -16.14 -9.98 5.41
N THR A 293 -16.68 -8.76 5.23
CA THR A 293 -15.96 -7.66 4.56
C THR A 293 -16.16 -6.34 5.30
N CYS A 294 -15.17 -5.46 5.26
CA CYS A 294 -15.26 -4.08 5.73
C CYS A 294 -15.79 -3.15 4.65
N TYR A 295 -15.67 -3.52 3.39
CA TYR A 295 -15.99 -2.65 2.26
C TYR A 295 -17.49 -2.32 2.21
N GLY A 296 -17.78 -1.01 2.08
CA GLY A 296 -19.15 -0.50 2.05
C GLY A 296 -19.92 -0.57 3.37
N ILE A 297 -19.27 -1.04 4.46
CA ILE A 297 -19.85 -1.15 5.80
C ILE A 297 -19.12 -0.25 6.78
N ILE A 298 -17.78 -0.23 6.71
CA ILE A 298 -16.90 0.60 7.55
C ILE A 298 -16.32 1.70 6.66
N GLU A 299 -16.62 2.95 6.97
CA GLU A 299 -16.10 4.10 6.21
C GLU A 299 -14.67 4.47 6.65
N CYS A 300 -14.35 4.26 7.93
CA CYS A 300 -13.06 4.58 8.52
C CYS A 300 -12.50 3.38 9.28
N LEU A 301 -11.46 2.75 8.73
CA LEU A 301 -10.82 1.59 9.36
C LEU A 301 -10.03 1.98 10.62
N GLU A 302 -9.50 3.21 10.69
CA GLU A 302 -8.85 3.73 11.90
C GLU A 302 -9.82 3.81 13.08
N GLU A 303 -11.10 4.16 12.83
CA GLU A 303 -12.15 4.14 13.85
C GLU A 303 -12.49 2.71 14.28
N ALA A 304 -12.40 1.77 13.36
CA ALA A 304 -12.74 0.37 13.58
C ALA A 304 -11.64 -0.42 14.29
N ASP A 305 -10.37 -0.05 14.13
CA ASP A 305 -9.22 -0.64 14.82
C ASP A 305 -9.13 -0.12 16.26
N THR A 306 -10.11 -0.50 17.06
CA THR A 306 -10.27 0.04 18.43
C THR A 306 -9.17 -0.42 19.39
N ASN A 307 -8.45 -1.49 19.07
CA ASN A 307 -7.28 -1.96 19.80
C ASN A 307 -5.95 -1.45 19.21
N GLN A 308 -6.01 -0.73 18.10
CA GLN A 308 -4.88 -0.12 17.37
C GLN A 308 -3.79 -1.13 16.95
N SER A 309 -4.19 -2.35 16.64
CA SER A 309 -3.26 -3.42 16.21
C SER A 309 -2.72 -3.21 14.80
N GLY A 310 -3.46 -2.51 13.94
CA GLY A 310 -3.08 -2.19 12.55
C GLY A 310 -2.21 -0.93 12.40
N GLY A 311 -1.96 -0.20 13.51
CA GLY A 311 -1.13 1.01 13.48
C GLY A 311 -1.83 2.22 12.85
N THR A 312 -1.09 3.04 12.08
CA THR A 312 -1.61 4.29 11.49
C THR A 312 -2.48 4.10 10.26
N ASN A 313 -2.37 2.96 9.58
CA ASN A 313 -3.12 2.66 8.36
C ASN A 313 -3.67 1.23 8.42
N PRO A 314 -4.66 0.95 9.27
CA PRO A 314 -5.19 -0.39 9.41
C PRO A 314 -5.90 -0.84 8.12
N THR A 315 -5.76 -2.13 7.82
CA THR A 315 -6.48 -2.81 6.76
C THR A 315 -7.71 -3.53 7.33
N CYS A 316 -8.60 -4.03 6.48
CA CYS A 316 -9.72 -4.83 6.96
C CYS A 316 -9.28 -6.09 7.72
N ASP A 317 -8.10 -6.64 7.43
CA ASP A 317 -7.56 -7.81 8.13
C ASP A 317 -7.10 -7.51 9.56
N ASP A 318 -6.72 -6.28 9.84
CA ASP A 318 -6.37 -5.82 11.19
C ASP A 318 -7.60 -5.66 12.09
N ILE A 319 -8.79 -5.48 11.49
CA ILE A 319 -10.06 -5.42 12.22
C ILE A 319 -10.48 -6.85 12.59
N THR A 320 -10.54 -7.12 13.88
CA THR A 320 -10.72 -8.48 14.43
C THR A 320 -11.80 -8.53 15.50
N ILE A 321 -12.06 -9.72 16.03
CA ILE A 321 -12.94 -9.89 17.21
C ILE A 321 -12.40 -9.15 18.44
N SER A 322 -11.09 -8.87 18.49
CA SER A 322 -10.48 -8.10 19.56
C SER A 322 -11.02 -6.67 19.62
N ASP A 323 -11.27 -6.06 18.48
CA ASP A 323 -11.82 -4.70 18.36
C ASP A 323 -13.26 -4.64 18.87
N ILE A 324 -14.07 -5.64 18.52
CA ILE A 324 -15.42 -5.81 19.07
C ILE A 324 -15.35 -5.94 20.59
N SER A 325 -14.40 -6.72 21.12
CA SER A 325 -14.25 -6.92 22.56
C SER A 325 -13.88 -5.63 23.30
N VAL A 326 -12.98 -4.81 22.72
CA VAL A 326 -12.60 -3.51 23.28
C VAL A 326 -13.80 -2.58 23.39
N LEU A 327 -14.65 -2.50 22.35
CA LEU A 327 -15.88 -1.69 22.40
C LEU A 327 -16.90 -2.21 23.40
N ILE A 328 -17.06 -3.54 23.52
CA ILE A 328 -17.94 -4.14 24.53
C ILE A 328 -17.45 -3.78 25.93
N ASP A 329 -16.16 -3.90 26.19
CA ASP A 329 -15.57 -3.57 27.49
C ASP A 329 -15.75 -2.09 27.81
N TYR A 330 -15.56 -1.23 26.83
CA TYR A 330 -15.78 0.21 27.00
C TYR A 330 -17.23 0.55 27.34
N LEU A 331 -18.20 0.00 26.61
CA LEU A 331 -19.62 0.37 26.76
C LEU A 331 -20.27 -0.27 27.98
N PHE A 332 -19.84 -1.45 28.41
CA PHE A 332 -20.58 -2.26 29.40
C PHE A 332 -19.81 -2.56 30.68
N ILE A 333 -18.48 -2.34 30.72
CA ILE A 333 -17.67 -2.60 31.92
C ILE A 333 -17.37 -1.26 32.61
N ILE A 334 -17.91 -1.12 33.84
CA ILE A 334 -17.71 0.10 34.66
C ILE A 334 -16.23 0.28 34.99
N GLY A 335 -15.69 1.46 34.63
CA GLY A 335 -14.28 1.81 34.89
C GLY A 335 -13.32 1.44 33.78
N PHE A 336 -13.78 0.84 32.69
CA PHE A 336 -12.98 0.74 31.48
C PHE A 336 -12.95 2.10 30.78
N SER A 337 -11.77 2.60 30.50
CA SER A 337 -11.59 3.86 29.75
C SER A 337 -10.99 3.53 28.41
N LEU A 338 -11.70 3.84 27.33
CA LEU A 338 -11.11 3.85 26.00
C LEU A 338 -10.24 5.12 25.91
N VAL A 339 -8.95 4.97 26.16
CA VAL A 339 -7.97 6.09 26.16
C VAL A 339 -7.29 6.19 24.80
N LEU A 340 -7.92 5.66 23.76
CA LEU A 340 -7.31 5.61 22.45
C LEU A 340 -7.77 6.83 21.64
N ALA A 341 -6.92 7.84 21.59
CA ALA A 341 -7.03 8.90 20.59
C ALA A 341 -6.62 8.32 19.24
N CYS A 342 -7.23 8.80 18.17
CA CYS A 342 -6.79 8.53 16.82
C CYS A 342 -5.29 8.79 16.68
N PHE A 343 -4.56 7.96 15.97
CA PHE A 343 -3.10 8.10 15.84
C PHE A 343 -2.65 9.48 15.37
N ALA A 344 -3.45 10.17 14.55
CA ALA A 344 -3.19 11.53 14.08
C ALA A 344 -3.03 12.57 15.22
N TYR A 345 -3.55 12.29 16.42
CA TYR A 345 -3.49 13.20 17.57
C TYR A 345 -2.43 12.81 18.61
N LEU A 346 -1.74 11.70 18.46
CA LEU A 346 -0.71 11.23 19.41
C LEU A 346 0.56 12.09 19.46
N PRO A 347 1.04 12.73 18.38
CA PRO A 347 2.25 13.55 18.43
C PRO A 347 2.17 14.71 19.40
N ASP A 348 0.99 15.29 19.59
CA ASP A 348 0.80 16.48 20.45
C ASP A 348 0.62 16.15 21.94
N LEU A 349 0.23 14.92 22.27
CA LEU A 349 0.04 14.49 23.66
C LEU A 349 1.35 14.13 24.38
N PHE A 350 2.40 13.76 23.66
CA PHE A 350 3.73 13.48 24.24
C PHE A 350 4.56 14.75 24.49
N GLN A 351 4.09 15.94 24.13
CA GLN A 351 4.77 17.22 24.41
C GLN A 351 4.26 17.92 25.68
N GLN A 352 3.23 17.42 26.34
CA GLN A 352 2.81 17.96 27.62
C GLN A 352 3.39 17.09 28.75
N ASP A 353 4.42 17.62 29.42
CA ASP A 353 5.01 17.08 30.64
C ASP A 353 3.92 16.66 31.64
N LEU A 354 3.72 15.36 31.79
CA LEU A 354 3.02 14.84 32.96
C LEU A 354 3.93 15.07 34.18
N PRO A 355 3.51 15.80 35.21
CA PRO A 355 4.30 15.93 36.42
C PRO A 355 4.42 14.55 37.07
N LEU A 356 5.67 14.08 37.17
CA LEU A 356 6.06 12.97 38.03
C LEU A 356 5.90 13.43 39.48
N ASP A 357 4.70 13.33 40.03
CA ASP A 357 4.54 13.29 41.48
C ASP A 357 3.23 12.58 41.85
N THR A 358 3.44 11.59 42.70
CA THR A 358 2.48 10.77 43.46
C THR A 358 2.06 9.43 42.82
N PHE A 359 2.93 8.40 43.05
CA PHE A 359 2.50 7.21 43.85
C PHE A 359 3.75 6.53 44.45
#